data_a3303765adc3edfed3f6eb464589d8ae
#
_entry.id   a3303765adc3edfed3f6eb464589d8ae
#
_cell.length_a   1.000
_cell.length_b   1.000
_cell.length_c   1.000
_cell.angle_alpha   90.00
_cell.angle_beta   90.00
_cell.angle_gamma   90.00
#
_symmetry.space_group_name_H-M   'P 1'
#
loop_
_entity.id
_entity.type
_entity.pdbx_description
1 polymer ?
#
loop_
_entity_poly.entity_id
_entity_poly.type
_entity_poly.pdbx_seq_one_letter_code
_entity_poly.pdbx_strand_id
1 'polypeptide(L)'
;EFGLQTGWDDDNNNGNYDEEKLQYRPIDWLLLDTEEGTSHLSHYAKLIKFRKRNPAFAKGTFYDLWRYEAERVIVYGYKDESEGNENNQVIVIANFSEYDRTVEDVPFLSLGTWHDIMNPENTLVVDNMNLDQYFIEGKTAIIYANQQWNLDISKVDITSNSYNLLDSYPNPFNANILISLEIN
;
A
#
# COMPACT_ATOMS: atom_id res chain seq x y z
N GLU A 1 -1.30 -10.05 -4.11
CA GLU A 1 -0.18 -9.17 -3.75
C GLU A 1 0.99 -9.25 -4.73
N PHE A 2 1.15 -10.32 -5.48
CA PHE A 2 2.12 -10.44 -6.57
C PHE A 2 1.46 -10.75 -7.93
N GLY A 3 0.23 -10.26 -8.13
CA GLY A 3 -0.42 -10.24 -9.44
C GLY A 3 -1.09 -11.55 -9.85
N LEU A 4 -1.84 -12.20 -8.96
CA LEU A 4 -2.67 -13.34 -9.35
C LEU A 4 -3.64 -12.92 -10.47
N GLN A 5 -3.60 -13.62 -11.60
CA GLN A 5 -4.41 -13.34 -12.80
C GLN A 5 -5.77 -14.01 -12.78
N THR A 6 -5.98 -15.01 -11.93
CA THR A 6 -7.24 -15.74 -11.83
C THR A 6 -8.22 -14.98 -10.95
N GLY A 7 -9.24 -14.40 -11.56
CA GLY A 7 -10.33 -13.69 -10.89
C GLY A 7 -11.38 -14.63 -10.27
N TRP A 8 -12.35 -14.03 -9.59
CA TRP A 8 -13.52 -14.70 -9.03
C TRP A 8 -14.62 -14.90 -10.07
N ASP A 9 -14.48 -14.31 -11.26
CA ASP A 9 -15.52 -14.16 -12.28
C ASP A 9 -15.31 -15.04 -13.51
N ASP A 10 -14.53 -16.10 -13.35
CA ASP A 10 -14.42 -17.06 -14.45
C ASP A 10 -15.63 -18.02 -14.38
N ASP A 11 -16.74 -17.62 -15.00
CA ASP A 11 -17.97 -18.42 -15.07
C ASP A 11 -17.90 -19.53 -16.11
N ASN A 12 -16.74 -19.71 -16.79
CA ASN A 12 -16.58 -20.63 -17.91
C ASN A 12 -17.75 -20.57 -18.92
N ASN A 13 -18.45 -19.46 -18.96
CA ASN A 13 -19.66 -19.22 -19.74
C ASN A 13 -20.86 -20.15 -19.37
N ASN A 14 -20.87 -20.72 -18.16
CA ASN A 14 -21.99 -21.55 -17.69
C ASN A 14 -23.04 -20.76 -16.89
N GLY A 15 -22.78 -19.50 -16.58
CA GLY A 15 -23.66 -18.60 -15.84
C GLY A 15 -23.79 -18.92 -14.35
N ASN A 16 -22.90 -19.74 -13.78
CA ASN A 16 -22.96 -20.17 -12.39
C ASN A 16 -21.76 -19.67 -11.59
N TYR A 17 -21.79 -18.40 -11.23
CA TYR A 17 -20.73 -17.72 -10.49
C TYR A 17 -20.43 -18.30 -9.10
N ASP A 18 -21.36 -19.05 -8.51
CA ASP A 18 -21.20 -19.56 -7.14
C ASP A 18 -20.30 -20.80 -7.06
N GLU A 19 -20.28 -21.63 -8.10
CA GLU A 19 -19.41 -22.82 -8.15
C GLU A 19 -17.93 -22.43 -8.18
N GLU A 20 -17.59 -21.32 -8.80
CA GLU A 20 -16.21 -20.88 -9.02
C GLU A 20 -15.60 -20.17 -7.82
N LYS A 21 -16.44 -19.61 -6.95
CA LYS A 21 -15.99 -19.05 -5.67
C LYS A 21 -15.35 -20.09 -4.74
N LEU A 22 -15.76 -21.34 -4.87
CA LEU A 22 -15.30 -22.46 -4.04
C LEU A 22 -14.14 -23.24 -4.64
N GLN A 23 -13.68 -22.89 -5.83
CA GLN A 23 -12.58 -23.59 -6.47
C GLN A 23 -11.26 -23.39 -5.72
N TYR A 24 -10.46 -24.43 -5.69
CA TYR A 24 -9.10 -24.36 -5.14
C TYR A 24 -8.24 -23.43 -5.98
N ARG A 25 -7.72 -22.37 -5.34
CA ARG A 25 -6.87 -21.36 -5.97
C ARG A 25 -5.57 -21.26 -5.19
N PRO A 26 -4.61 -22.10 -5.47
CA PRO A 26 -3.31 -22.05 -4.82
C PRO A 26 -2.60 -20.74 -5.21
N ILE A 27 -1.80 -20.21 -4.30
CA ILE A 27 -0.89 -19.13 -4.62
C ILE A 27 0.14 -19.65 -5.61
N ASP A 28 0.26 -19.01 -6.74
CA ASP A 28 1.32 -19.30 -7.71
C ASP A 28 2.59 -18.54 -7.32
N TRP A 29 3.48 -19.25 -6.61
CA TRP A 29 4.74 -18.68 -6.16
C TRP A 29 5.72 -18.38 -7.29
N LEU A 30 5.55 -18.97 -8.48
CA LEU A 30 6.39 -18.69 -9.64
C LEU A 30 6.21 -17.26 -10.16
N LEU A 31 5.09 -16.60 -9.82
CA LEU A 31 4.89 -15.19 -10.13
C LEU A 31 5.95 -14.29 -9.48
N LEU A 32 6.57 -14.71 -8.38
CA LEU A 32 7.66 -13.96 -7.75
C LEU A 32 8.94 -13.92 -8.62
N ASP A 33 9.09 -14.83 -9.56
CA ASP A 33 10.22 -14.87 -10.48
C ASP A 33 9.99 -13.96 -11.71
N THR A 34 8.77 -13.41 -11.85
CA THR A 34 8.44 -12.44 -12.91
C THR A 34 8.82 -11.02 -12.49
N GLU A 35 9.03 -10.14 -13.47
CA GLU A 35 9.32 -8.72 -13.22
C GLU A 35 8.11 -8.03 -12.56
N GLU A 36 6.90 -8.31 -13.03
CA GLU A 36 5.67 -7.75 -12.49
C GLU A 36 5.42 -8.21 -11.05
N GLY A 37 5.56 -9.49 -10.77
CA GLY A 37 5.36 -10.05 -9.43
C GLY A 37 6.38 -9.51 -8.43
N THR A 38 7.66 -9.43 -8.83
CA THR A 38 8.72 -8.81 -8.02
C THR A 38 8.44 -7.33 -7.77
N SER A 39 8.00 -6.59 -8.79
CA SER A 39 7.65 -5.18 -8.69
C SER A 39 6.49 -4.96 -7.70
N HIS A 40 5.40 -5.73 -7.83
CA HIS A 40 4.28 -5.67 -6.91
C HIS A 40 4.68 -5.98 -5.48
N LEU A 41 5.43 -7.07 -5.27
CA LEU A 41 5.90 -7.43 -3.93
C LEU A 41 6.76 -6.32 -3.32
N SER A 42 7.69 -5.75 -4.09
CA SER A 42 8.53 -4.63 -3.66
C SER A 42 7.68 -3.42 -3.27
N HIS A 43 6.66 -3.09 -4.07
CA HIS A 43 5.75 -1.99 -3.79
C HIS A 43 5.02 -2.18 -2.45
N TYR A 44 4.39 -3.33 -2.24
CA TYR A 44 3.72 -3.65 -0.98
C TYR A 44 4.68 -3.67 0.22
N ALA A 45 5.87 -4.25 0.04
CA ALA A 45 6.87 -4.30 1.10
C ALA A 45 7.33 -2.89 1.53
N LYS A 46 7.52 -1.96 0.59
CA LYS A 46 7.83 -0.55 0.88
C LYS A 46 6.70 0.12 1.66
N LEU A 47 5.44 -0.04 1.23
CA LEU A 47 4.29 0.52 1.92
C LEU A 47 4.15 -0.03 3.34
N ILE A 48 4.32 -1.34 3.53
CA ILE A 48 4.27 -1.98 4.85
C ILE A 48 5.41 -1.47 5.75
N LYS A 49 6.63 -1.36 5.19
CA LYS A 49 7.80 -0.84 5.91
C LYS A 49 7.56 0.61 6.35
N PHE A 50 7.05 1.45 5.47
CA PHE A 50 6.70 2.83 5.77
C PHE A 50 5.64 2.89 6.88
N ARG A 51 4.52 2.19 6.71
CA ARG A 51 3.43 2.15 7.70
C ARG A 51 3.90 1.72 9.10
N LYS A 52 4.79 0.73 9.17
CA LYS A 52 5.30 0.24 10.46
C LYS A 52 6.26 1.21 11.13
N ARG A 53 7.01 1.99 10.36
CA ARG A 53 8.07 2.86 10.88
C ARG A 53 7.64 4.31 11.05
N ASN A 54 6.67 4.78 10.27
CA ASN A 54 6.20 6.16 10.36
C ASN A 54 5.21 6.31 11.52
N PRO A 55 5.52 7.14 12.54
CA PRO A 55 4.65 7.32 13.70
C PRO A 55 3.27 7.90 13.35
N ALA A 56 3.19 8.80 12.36
CA ALA A 56 1.92 9.38 11.94
C ALA A 56 0.96 8.31 11.42
N PHE A 57 1.45 7.37 10.59
CA PHE A 57 0.64 6.25 10.10
C PHE A 57 0.33 5.19 11.16
N ALA A 58 1.25 4.96 12.08
CA ALA A 58 1.10 3.91 13.08
C ALA A 58 0.10 4.27 14.18
N LYS A 59 0.07 5.53 14.62
CA LYS A 59 -0.69 6.01 15.77
C LYS A 59 -1.14 7.46 15.71
N GLY A 60 -0.92 8.14 14.58
CA GLY A 60 -1.30 9.54 14.40
C GLY A 60 -2.79 9.75 14.24
N THR A 61 -3.19 11.00 14.34
CA THR A 61 -4.56 11.45 14.10
C THR A 61 -4.81 11.50 12.59
N PHE A 62 -5.96 10.98 12.17
CA PHE A 62 -6.44 11.05 10.80
C PHE A 62 -7.10 12.39 10.50
N TYR A 63 -6.80 12.97 9.34
CA TYR A 63 -7.39 14.20 8.81
C TYR A 63 -8.03 13.93 7.47
N ASP A 64 -9.36 14.04 7.37
CA ASP A 64 -10.11 14.09 6.12
C ASP A 64 -9.99 15.51 5.58
N LEU A 65 -9.05 15.73 4.66
CA LEU A 65 -8.67 17.08 4.24
C LEU A 65 -9.61 17.62 3.15
N TRP A 66 -9.78 16.87 2.06
CA TRP A 66 -10.64 17.30 0.98
C TRP A 66 -11.10 16.17 0.07
N ARG A 67 -12.27 16.37 -0.57
CA ARG A 67 -12.85 15.46 -1.54
C ARG A 67 -13.32 16.22 -2.76
N TYR A 68 -12.67 15.96 -3.89
CA TYR A 68 -13.06 16.46 -5.19
C TYR A 68 -13.96 15.42 -5.87
N GLU A 69 -15.24 15.44 -5.56
CA GLU A 69 -16.18 14.37 -5.94
C GLU A 69 -16.34 14.24 -7.47
N ALA A 70 -16.41 15.37 -8.19
CA ALA A 70 -16.54 15.38 -9.64
C ALA A 70 -15.30 14.82 -10.34
N GLU A 71 -14.12 15.09 -9.82
CA GLU A 71 -12.82 14.63 -10.32
C GLU A 71 -12.47 13.24 -9.83
N ARG A 72 -13.17 12.72 -8.80
CA ARG A 72 -12.87 11.47 -8.08
C ARG A 72 -11.48 11.47 -7.45
N VAL A 73 -11.08 12.61 -6.93
CA VAL A 73 -9.82 12.78 -6.20
C VAL A 73 -10.12 13.00 -4.72
N ILE A 74 -9.36 12.36 -3.86
CA ILE A 74 -9.42 12.57 -2.41
C ILE A 74 -8.06 12.96 -1.87
N VAL A 75 -8.07 13.78 -0.82
CA VAL A 75 -6.89 14.18 -0.07
C VAL A 75 -7.14 13.92 1.41
N TYR A 76 -6.27 13.16 2.02
CA TYR A 76 -6.31 12.92 3.46
C TYR A 76 -4.91 12.82 4.04
N GLY A 77 -4.79 12.97 5.34
CA GLY A 77 -3.50 12.95 6.00
C GLY A 77 -3.51 12.32 7.37
N TYR A 78 -2.31 12.14 7.88
CA TYR A 78 -2.03 11.70 9.24
C TYR A 78 -0.97 12.59 9.87
N LYS A 79 -1.13 12.88 11.15
CA LYS A 79 -0.17 13.64 11.94
C LYS A 79 0.05 12.97 13.29
N ASP A 80 1.31 12.76 13.67
CA ASP A 80 1.64 12.37 15.03
C ASP A 80 1.59 13.62 15.92
N GLU A 81 0.63 13.67 16.82
CA GLU A 81 0.43 14.79 17.75
C GLU A 81 1.08 14.56 19.10
N SER A 82 1.86 13.50 19.26
CA SER A 82 2.59 13.26 20.49
C SER A 82 3.75 14.26 20.65
N GLU A 83 3.98 14.69 21.88
CA GLU A 83 5.01 15.68 22.22
C GLU A 83 6.38 15.28 21.66
N GLY A 84 7.01 16.19 20.92
CA GLY A 84 8.28 15.98 20.24
C GLY A 84 8.22 15.25 18.90
N ASN A 85 7.05 14.82 18.44
CA ASN A 85 6.84 14.12 17.16
C ASN A 85 5.86 14.84 16.20
N GLU A 86 5.43 16.04 16.53
CA GLU A 86 4.44 16.82 15.76
C GLU A 86 4.89 17.07 14.30
N ASN A 87 6.18 16.87 14.03
CA ASN A 87 6.76 16.99 12.71
C ASN A 87 6.57 15.73 11.83
N ASN A 88 6.03 14.63 12.37
CA ASN A 88 5.72 13.46 11.54
C ASN A 88 4.34 13.64 10.92
N GLN A 89 4.33 13.95 9.63
CA GLN A 89 3.10 14.18 8.88
C GLN A 89 3.16 13.42 7.56
N VAL A 90 2.00 12.93 7.13
CA VAL A 90 1.81 12.21 5.87
C VAL A 90 0.56 12.73 5.20
N ILE A 91 0.62 12.93 3.89
CA ILE A 91 -0.55 13.24 3.05
C ILE A 91 -0.64 12.21 1.94
N VAL A 92 -1.86 11.78 1.66
CA VAL A 92 -2.19 10.92 0.53
C VAL A 92 -3.11 11.69 -0.39
N ILE A 93 -2.73 11.76 -1.67
CA ILE A 93 -3.55 12.30 -2.76
C ILE A 93 -3.83 11.14 -3.69
N ALA A 94 -5.12 10.79 -3.90
CA ALA A 94 -5.49 9.64 -4.69
C ALA A 94 -6.55 9.99 -5.73
N ASN A 95 -6.29 9.65 -7.00
CA ASN A 95 -7.19 9.79 -8.12
C ASN A 95 -7.78 8.42 -8.49
N PHE A 96 -9.08 8.26 -8.25
CA PHE A 96 -9.84 7.05 -8.57
C PHE A 96 -10.48 7.09 -9.96
N SER A 97 -10.28 8.17 -10.73
CA SER A 97 -10.74 8.23 -12.11
C SER A 97 -9.76 7.52 -13.05
N GLU A 98 -10.22 7.18 -14.25
CA GLU A 98 -9.36 6.65 -15.31
C GLU A 98 -8.54 7.74 -16.01
N TYR A 99 -8.85 9.00 -15.75
CA TYR A 99 -8.29 10.16 -16.43
C TYR A 99 -7.40 10.97 -15.49
N ASP A 100 -6.39 11.58 -16.06
CA ASP A 100 -5.57 12.58 -15.37
C ASP A 100 -6.44 13.73 -14.89
N ARG A 101 -6.09 14.29 -13.73
CA ARG A 101 -6.81 15.40 -13.12
C ARG A 101 -5.86 16.50 -12.68
N THR A 102 -6.31 17.72 -12.85
CA THR A 102 -5.76 18.88 -12.15
C THR A 102 -6.80 19.35 -11.16
N VAL A 103 -6.46 19.38 -9.89
CA VAL A 103 -7.34 19.87 -8.82
C VAL A 103 -6.74 21.12 -8.21
N GLU A 104 -7.60 22.01 -7.70
CA GLU A 104 -7.23 23.32 -7.17
C GLU A 104 -7.40 23.34 -5.66
N ASP A 105 -6.72 24.28 -4.99
CA ASP A 105 -6.81 24.49 -3.54
C ASP A 105 -6.50 23.23 -2.70
N VAL A 106 -5.47 22.47 -3.08
CA VAL A 106 -5.14 21.18 -2.43
C VAL A 106 -4.53 21.41 -1.06
N PRO A 107 -5.21 21.02 0.04
CA PRO A 107 -4.76 21.31 1.39
C PRO A 107 -3.60 20.42 1.83
N PHE A 108 -2.67 21.03 2.57
CA PHE A 108 -1.56 20.37 3.24
C PHE A 108 -1.59 20.62 4.75
N LEU A 109 -0.93 19.76 5.53
CA LEU A 109 -0.91 19.84 6.99
C LEU A 109 0.15 20.84 7.52
N SER A 110 1.18 21.17 6.72
CA SER A 110 2.19 22.17 7.04
C SER A 110 2.89 22.68 5.80
N LEU A 111 3.53 23.84 5.93
CA LEU A 111 4.44 24.36 4.93
C LEU A 111 5.76 23.59 4.93
N GLY A 112 6.49 23.64 3.82
CA GLY A 112 7.84 23.07 3.69
C GLY A 112 7.96 22.09 2.55
N THR A 113 9.02 21.29 2.58
CA THR A 113 9.29 20.27 1.55
C THR A 113 8.66 18.94 1.95
N TRP A 114 7.90 18.40 1.02
CA TRP A 114 7.27 17.09 1.11
C TRP A 114 7.92 16.12 0.14
N HIS A 115 8.18 14.90 0.57
CA HIS A 115 8.88 13.87 -0.18
C HIS A 115 7.92 12.77 -0.58
N ASP A 116 7.88 12.42 -1.87
CA ASP A 116 7.19 11.21 -2.34
C ASP A 116 7.89 9.98 -1.73
N ILE A 117 7.16 9.19 -0.96
CA ILE A 117 7.74 8.05 -0.25
C ILE A 117 8.16 6.91 -1.18
N MET A 118 7.55 6.81 -2.36
CA MET A 118 7.89 5.77 -3.34
C MET A 118 9.03 6.21 -4.27
N ASN A 119 9.16 7.53 -4.51
CA ASN A 119 10.17 8.15 -5.34
C ASN A 119 10.83 9.31 -4.60
N PRO A 120 11.73 9.06 -3.64
CA PRO A 120 12.26 10.08 -2.73
C PRO A 120 12.98 11.27 -3.40
N GLU A 121 13.38 11.12 -4.67
CA GLU A 121 13.93 12.21 -5.48
C GLU A 121 12.86 13.23 -5.91
N ASN A 122 11.59 12.81 -5.92
CA ASN A 122 10.48 13.70 -6.20
C ASN A 122 10.07 14.42 -4.92
N THR A 123 10.21 15.74 -4.96
CA THR A 123 9.83 16.61 -3.83
C THR A 123 8.80 17.63 -4.28
N LEU A 124 7.94 18.00 -3.36
CA LEU A 124 6.94 19.05 -3.52
C LEU A 124 7.19 20.13 -2.48
N VAL A 125 7.39 21.37 -2.91
CA VAL A 125 7.52 22.52 -2.01
C VAL A 125 6.14 23.14 -1.81
N VAL A 126 5.70 23.17 -0.56
CA VAL A 126 4.43 23.76 -0.12
C VAL A 126 4.74 25.06 0.59
N ASP A 127 4.51 26.17 -0.08
CA ASP A 127 4.72 27.53 0.43
C ASP A 127 3.40 28.21 0.86
N ASN A 128 2.27 27.62 0.50
CA ASN A 128 0.94 27.97 0.95
C ASN A 128 0.23 26.70 1.44
N MET A 129 -0.53 26.78 2.52
CA MET A 129 -1.27 25.64 3.10
C MET A 129 -2.23 24.97 2.12
N ASN A 130 -2.67 25.68 1.10
CA ASN A 130 -3.40 25.14 -0.04
C ASN A 130 -2.56 25.39 -1.30
N LEU A 131 -2.24 24.33 -2.02
CA LEU A 131 -1.63 24.47 -3.34
C LEU A 131 -2.66 24.97 -4.34
N ASP A 132 -2.31 25.99 -5.10
CA ASP A 132 -3.22 26.56 -6.12
C ASP A 132 -3.68 25.49 -7.13
N GLN A 133 -2.76 24.64 -7.56
CA GLN A 133 -3.05 23.55 -8.49
C GLN A 133 -2.17 22.32 -8.21
N TYR A 134 -2.74 21.13 -8.40
CA TYR A 134 -2.03 19.87 -8.32
C TYR A 134 -2.48 18.92 -9.43
N PHE A 135 -1.50 18.42 -10.20
CA PHE A 135 -1.74 17.41 -11.26
C PHE A 135 -1.55 16.00 -10.68
N ILE A 136 -2.49 15.10 -11.00
CA ILE A 136 -2.40 13.68 -10.63
C ILE A 136 -2.91 12.80 -11.76
N GLU A 137 -2.11 11.82 -12.15
CA GLU A 137 -2.47 10.84 -13.19
C GLU A 137 -3.67 9.97 -12.78
N GLY A 138 -4.35 9.42 -13.76
CA GLY A 138 -5.49 8.52 -13.54
C GLY A 138 -5.08 7.23 -12.81
N LYS A 139 -5.95 6.72 -11.92
CA LYS A 139 -5.72 5.48 -11.14
C LYS A 139 -4.41 5.50 -10.33
N THR A 140 -3.99 6.67 -9.88
CA THR A 140 -2.74 6.87 -9.15
C THR A 140 -3.01 7.40 -7.75
N ALA A 141 -2.19 6.96 -6.81
CA ALA A 141 -2.10 7.56 -5.48
C ALA A 141 -0.64 7.91 -5.16
N ILE A 142 -0.43 9.12 -4.65
CA ILE A 142 0.88 9.58 -4.20
C ILE A 142 0.82 9.80 -2.70
N ILE A 143 1.86 9.33 -2.02
CA ILE A 143 1.99 9.47 -0.58
C ILE A 143 3.19 10.38 -0.31
N TYR A 144 2.92 11.54 0.25
CA TYR A 144 3.94 12.48 0.68
C TYR A 144 4.18 12.40 2.19
N ALA A 145 5.44 12.45 2.60
CA ALA A 145 5.82 12.68 3.98
C ALA A 145 6.65 13.97 4.07
N ASN A 146 6.48 14.72 5.16
CA ASN A 146 7.25 15.93 5.41
C ASN A 146 8.70 15.66 5.88
N GLN A 147 9.09 14.38 5.90
CA GLN A 147 10.45 13.91 6.16
C GLN A 147 10.83 12.87 5.10
N GLN A 148 12.11 12.86 4.73
CA GLN A 148 12.62 11.87 3.81
C GLN A 148 12.71 10.47 4.47
N TRP A 149 12.26 9.45 3.76
CA TRP A 149 12.28 8.06 4.21
C TRP A 149 13.09 7.20 3.25
N ASN A 150 14.01 6.41 3.81
CA ASN A 150 14.66 5.34 3.05
C ASN A 150 13.85 4.05 3.19
N LEU A 151 13.20 3.66 2.11
CA LEU A 151 12.38 2.46 2.00
C LEU A 151 13.03 1.37 1.16
N ASP A 152 14.34 1.47 0.87
CA ASP A 152 15.05 0.42 0.13
C ASP A 152 14.80 -0.94 0.77
N ILE A 153 14.42 -1.91 -0.08
CA ILE A 153 14.14 -3.27 0.31
C ILE A 153 15.31 -4.12 -0.14
N SER A 154 16.02 -4.70 0.82
CA SER A 154 17.03 -5.71 0.51
C SER A 154 16.36 -7.03 0.11
N LYS A 155 17.07 -7.89 -0.65
CA LYS A 155 16.57 -9.24 -0.94
C LYS A 155 16.20 -10.02 0.31
N VAL A 156 16.88 -9.75 1.43
CA VAL A 156 16.59 -10.38 2.73
C VAL A 156 15.24 -9.96 3.30
N ASP A 157 14.75 -8.76 2.98
CA ASP A 157 13.42 -8.30 3.43
C ASP A 157 12.28 -9.01 2.67
N ILE A 158 12.56 -9.60 1.51
CA ILE A 158 11.59 -10.24 0.62
C ILE A 158 11.64 -11.77 0.77
N THR A 159 12.81 -12.34 1.06
CA THR A 159 12.93 -13.78 1.30
C THR A 159 12.45 -14.07 2.72
N SER A 160 11.36 -14.82 2.86
CA SER A 160 11.12 -15.52 4.11
C SER A 160 12.36 -16.38 4.39
N ASN A 161 12.93 -16.27 5.57
CA ASN A 161 13.82 -17.31 6.05
C ASN A 161 13.11 -18.65 5.76
N SER A 162 13.79 -19.58 5.11
CA SER A 162 13.21 -20.84 4.66
C SER A 162 12.66 -21.62 5.85
N TYR A 163 11.36 -21.43 6.11
CA TYR A 163 10.63 -22.30 7.01
C TYR A 163 10.06 -23.43 6.17
N ASN A 164 10.50 -24.64 6.41
CA ASN A 164 9.85 -25.82 5.87
C ASN A 164 8.76 -26.26 6.85
N LEU A 165 7.51 -26.21 6.43
CA LEU A 165 6.42 -26.87 7.12
C LEU A 165 6.62 -28.37 6.91
N LEU A 166 7.14 -29.07 7.92
CA LEU A 166 7.44 -30.51 7.82
C LEU A 166 6.16 -31.32 7.91
N ASP A 167 5.22 -30.92 8.76
CA ASP A 167 3.97 -31.65 8.95
C ASP A 167 2.92 -30.80 9.65
N SER A 168 1.65 -31.12 9.39
CA SER A 168 0.51 -30.58 10.11
C SER A 168 -0.46 -31.70 10.49
N TYR A 169 -0.62 -31.95 11.77
CA TYR A 169 -1.49 -32.99 12.28
C TYR A 169 -2.33 -32.49 13.48
N PRO A 170 -3.59 -32.86 13.63
CA PRO A 170 -4.41 -33.64 12.72
C PRO A 170 -5.04 -32.84 11.57
N ASN A 171 -5.30 -33.53 10.45
CA ASN A 171 -6.05 -33.01 9.32
C ASN A 171 -7.24 -33.94 9.06
N PRO A 172 -8.51 -33.51 9.06
CA PRO A 172 -9.01 -32.11 9.09
C PRO A 172 -9.08 -31.53 10.52
N PHE A 173 -9.18 -30.21 10.56
CA PHE A 173 -9.08 -29.35 11.73
C PHE A 173 -9.89 -29.82 12.94
N ASN A 174 -9.21 -30.20 14.00
CA ASN A 174 -9.75 -30.25 15.36
C ASN A 174 -9.27 -29.03 16.14
N ALA A 175 -9.79 -28.81 17.36
CA ALA A 175 -9.51 -27.62 18.19
C ALA A 175 -8.01 -27.35 18.46
N ASN A 176 -7.13 -28.33 18.25
CA ASN A 176 -5.69 -28.20 18.37
C ASN A 176 -5.00 -28.77 17.13
N ILE A 177 -4.10 -28.03 16.53
CA ILE A 177 -3.22 -28.46 15.44
C ILE A 177 -1.77 -28.40 15.92
N LEU A 178 -0.99 -29.43 15.67
CA LEU A 178 0.46 -29.41 15.88
C LEU A 178 1.13 -29.05 14.56
N ILE A 179 1.94 -27.98 14.58
CA ILE A 179 2.74 -27.52 13.45
C ILE A 179 4.21 -27.71 13.82
N SER A 180 4.91 -28.52 13.07
CA SER A 180 6.37 -28.68 13.20
C SER A 180 7.07 -27.83 12.16
N LEU A 181 7.99 -26.96 12.60
CA LEU A 181 8.78 -26.08 11.75
C LEU A 181 10.27 -26.41 11.95
N GLU A 182 10.99 -26.54 10.86
CA GLU A 182 12.45 -26.57 10.86
C GLU A 182 12.98 -25.18 10.50
N ILE A 183 13.83 -24.64 11.35
CA ILE A 183 14.48 -23.34 11.16
C ILE A 183 15.96 -23.65 10.86
N ASN A 184 16.36 -23.36 9.63
CA ASN A 184 17.75 -23.46 9.18
C ASN A 184 18.48 -22.11 9.31
#